data_39727530c105de048087c050e4db2fb6
#
_entry.id   39727530c105de048087c050e4db2fb6
#
_cell.length_a   1.000
_cell.length_b   1.000
_cell.length_c   1.000
_cell.angle_alpha   90.00
_cell.angle_beta   90.00
_cell.angle_gamma   90.00
#
_symmetry.space_group_name_H-M   'P 1'
#
loop_
_entity.id
_entity.type
_entity.pdbx_description
1 polymer ?
#
loop_
_entity_poly.entity_id
_entity_poly.type
_entity_poly.pdbx_seq_one_letter_code
_entity_poly.pdbx_strand_id
1 'polypeptide(L)'
;MTGASAPRPLYDDIGRGYARARVADPRIAAQIHAALGDARRVVNVGAGAGSYEPLLRTVVALDPSPLMLAQRAPDAAPAVVGIAEALPFPDGAFDAALASLTLHHWNDLAAGIAELRRVAPRIVVFTFDVGTYPWIATEYLPEMVDQVDFHFPPIDEVAAMLDATVEVVPVPNDCTDGFTGAYWGRPEAYLDPDVRAGMSGMQTLDQQLIESRMDRLAADLASGAWDERHGHLRDRDELDVGLCLLVTR
;
A
#
# COMPACT_ATOMS: atom_id res chain seq x y z
N MET A 1 25.36 20.96 20.19
CA MET A 1 24.49 20.71 19.02
C MET A 1 23.83 19.37 19.26
N THR A 2 22.65 19.37 19.85
CA THR A 2 21.84 18.16 20.08
C THR A 2 21.20 17.79 18.74
N GLY A 3 21.76 16.78 18.08
CA GLY A 3 21.16 16.22 16.88
C GLY A 3 19.77 15.67 17.23
N ALA A 4 18.73 16.26 16.68
CA ALA A 4 17.41 15.65 16.69
C ALA A 4 17.56 14.31 15.95
N SER A 5 17.34 13.20 16.64
CA SER A 5 17.25 11.88 16.03
C SER A 5 16.10 11.93 15.03
N ALA A 6 16.33 11.49 13.79
CA ALA A 6 15.25 11.37 12.83
C ALA A 6 14.11 10.52 13.44
N PRO A 7 12.85 10.85 13.18
CA PRO A 7 11.72 10.06 13.69
C PRO A 7 11.87 8.60 13.24
N ARG A 8 11.59 7.69 14.16
CA ARG A 8 11.68 6.26 13.91
C ARG A 8 10.63 5.85 12.88
N PRO A 9 10.96 5.04 11.85
CA PRO A 9 9.97 4.58 10.88
C PRO A 9 8.82 3.83 11.57
N LEU A 10 7.57 4.13 11.20
CA LEU A 10 6.36 3.51 11.77
C LEU A 10 6.42 1.98 11.76
N TYR A 11 6.91 1.41 10.67
CA TYR A 11 7.02 -0.05 10.50
C TYR A 11 8.08 -0.72 11.37
N ASP A 12 8.96 0.01 12.03
CA ASP A 12 9.84 -0.57 13.07
C ASP A 12 9.03 -0.99 14.32
N ASP A 13 7.83 -0.46 14.48
CA ASP A 13 6.94 -0.80 15.60
C ASP A 13 5.84 -1.81 15.18
N ILE A 14 5.14 -1.58 14.06
CA ILE A 14 3.99 -2.40 13.63
C ILE A 14 4.35 -3.47 12.58
N GLY A 15 5.53 -3.44 12.00
CA GLY A 15 5.91 -4.29 10.86
C GLY A 15 6.22 -5.76 11.20
N ARG A 16 6.21 -6.16 12.47
CA ARG A 16 6.54 -7.55 12.87
C ARG A 16 5.47 -8.54 12.37
N GLY A 17 5.89 -9.48 11.52
CA GLY A 17 4.97 -10.46 10.93
C GLY A 17 4.15 -9.96 9.75
N TYR A 18 4.28 -8.69 9.37
CA TYR A 18 3.59 -8.04 8.26
C TYR A 18 3.70 -8.84 6.95
N ALA A 19 4.88 -9.32 6.61
CA ALA A 19 5.13 -10.09 5.39
C ALA A 19 4.33 -11.40 5.29
N ARG A 20 3.81 -11.95 6.39
CA ARG A 20 3.01 -13.19 6.36
C ARG A 20 1.60 -12.96 5.83
N ALA A 21 1.00 -11.82 6.15
CA ALA A 21 -0.35 -11.46 5.74
C ALA A 21 -0.37 -10.71 4.40
N ARG A 22 0.75 -10.12 3.99
CA ARG A 22 0.87 -9.33 2.77
C ARG A 22 1.50 -10.16 1.66
N VAL A 23 0.65 -10.95 1.01
CA VAL A 23 1.02 -11.79 -0.15
C VAL A 23 0.47 -11.13 -1.41
N ALA A 24 1.36 -10.55 -2.22
CA ALA A 24 0.98 -9.83 -3.43
C ALA A 24 0.03 -10.67 -4.33
N ASP A 25 -1.12 -10.10 -4.67
CA ASP A 25 -2.03 -10.75 -5.64
C ASP A 25 -1.41 -10.71 -7.03
N PRO A 26 -1.31 -11.86 -7.73
CA PRO A 26 -0.63 -11.91 -9.02
C PRO A 26 -1.33 -11.10 -10.12
N ARG A 27 -2.64 -10.86 -10.03
CA ARG A 27 -3.42 -10.06 -10.99
C ARG A 27 -3.12 -8.56 -10.80
N ILE A 28 -3.00 -8.11 -9.56
CA ILE A 28 -2.57 -6.75 -9.21
C ILE A 28 -1.09 -6.56 -9.60
N ALA A 29 -0.24 -7.53 -9.25
CA ALA A 29 1.17 -7.51 -9.62
C ALA A 29 1.36 -7.40 -11.14
N ALA A 30 0.56 -8.13 -11.93
CA ALA A 30 0.62 -8.09 -13.39
C ALA A 30 0.32 -6.68 -13.95
N GLN A 31 -0.65 -5.96 -13.38
CA GLN A 31 -0.98 -4.59 -13.79
C GLN A 31 0.18 -3.63 -13.47
N ILE A 32 0.74 -3.72 -12.26
CA ILE A 32 1.91 -2.92 -11.84
C ILE A 32 3.10 -3.20 -12.76
N HIS A 33 3.37 -4.48 -13.04
CA HIS A 33 4.50 -4.87 -13.90
C HIS A 33 4.30 -4.44 -15.37
N ALA A 34 3.07 -4.46 -15.88
CA ALA A 34 2.74 -3.94 -17.22
C ALA A 34 2.95 -2.43 -17.28
N ALA A 35 2.58 -1.68 -16.24
CA ALA A 35 2.78 -0.25 -16.14
C ALA A 35 4.27 0.17 -16.21
N LEU A 36 5.20 -0.69 -15.80
CA LEU A 36 6.63 -0.45 -15.92
C LEU A 36 7.16 -0.50 -17.37
N GLY A 37 6.36 -0.94 -18.35
CA GLY A 37 6.73 -1.03 -19.77
C GLY A 37 7.98 -1.87 -19.98
N ASP A 38 8.91 -1.39 -20.82
CA ASP A 38 10.16 -2.08 -21.19
C ASP A 38 11.33 -1.83 -20.23
N ALA A 39 11.09 -1.16 -19.10
CA ALA A 39 12.12 -0.86 -18.10
C ALA A 39 12.83 -2.14 -17.65
N ARG A 40 14.16 -2.14 -17.68
CA ARG A 40 14.99 -3.28 -17.24
C ARG A 40 15.55 -3.07 -15.85
N ARG A 41 15.96 -1.84 -15.54
CA ARG A 41 16.50 -1.44 -14.23
C ARG A 41 15.43 -0.62 -13.50
N VAL A 42 14.99 -1.11 -12.37
CA VAL A 42 13.91 -0.50 -11.58
C VAL A 42 14.42 -0.20 -10.18
N VAL A 43 14.19 0.99 -9.68
CA VAL A 43 14.27 1.26 -8.24
C VAL A 43 12.88 1.10 -7.62
N ASN A 44 12.77 0.33 -6.53
CA ASN A 44 11.54 0.22 -5.73
C ASN A 44 11.73 1.04 -4.45
N VAL A 45 11.01 2.16 -4.34
CA VAL A 45 11.13 3.13 -3.23
C VAL A 45 10.00 2.91 -2.23
N GLY A 46 10.35 2.74 -0.95
CA GLY A 46 9.42 2.26 0.08
C GLY A 46 9.11 0.78 -0.11
N ALA A 47 10.14 0.00 -0.40
CA ALA A 47 10.02 -1.38 -0.86
C ALA A 47 9.53 -2.36 0.22
N GLY A 48 9.68 -2.01 1.49
CA GLY A 48 9.29 -2.86 2.60
C GLY A 48 9.85 -4.28 2.49
N ALA A 49 9.00 -5.27 2.70
CA ALA A 49 9.34 -6.69 2.57
C ALA A 49 9.42 -7.19 1.12
N GLY A 50 9.16 -6.33 0.10
CA GLY A 50 9.31 -6.67 -1.32
C GLY A 50 8.01 -7.06 -2.02
N SER A 51 6.84 -6.71 -1.48
CA SER A 51 5.56 -6.92 -2.16
C SER A 51 5.54 -6.22 -3.53
N TYR A 52 4.97 -6.88 -4.54
CA TYR A 52 4.82 -6.36 -5.91
C TYR A 52 6.13 -6.08 -6.68
N GLU A 53 7.30 -6.48 -6.19
CA GLU A 53 8.55 -6.35 -6.94
C GLU A 53 8.54 -7.20 -8.21
N PRO A 54 8.99 -6.63 -9.37
CA PRO A 54 9.02 -7.37 -10.63
C PRO A 54 10.21 -8.35 -10.68
N LEU A 55 9.95 -9.64 -10.52
CA LEU A 55 10.97 -10.71 -10.43
C LEU A 55 11.84 -10.87 -11.69
N LEU A 56 11.36 -10.44 -12.87
CA LEU A 56 12.08 -10.60 -14.15
C LEU A 56 12.90 -9.36 -14.55
N ARG A 57 13.10 -8.42 -13.63
CA ARG A 57 13.84 -7.17 -13.85
C ARG A 57 14.99 -7.04 -12.88
N THR A 58 15.97 -6.22 -13.20
CA THR A 58 17.00 -5.83 -12.23
C THR A 58 16.42 -4.77 -11.31
N VAL A 59 16.13 -5.15 -10.07
CA VAL A 59 15.56 -4.26 -9.05
C VAL A 59 16.60 -3.89 -8.03
N VAL A 60 16.58 -2.64 -7.58
CA VAL A 60 17.20 -2.17 -6.33
C VAL A 60 16.09 -1.65 -5.44
N ALA A 61 15.98 -2.21 -4.25
CA ALA A 61 15.01 -1.79 -3.26
C ALA A 61 15.57 -0.69 -2.35
N LEU A 62 14.70 0.21 -1.88
CA LEU A 62 15.05 1.21 -0.87
C LEU A 62 13.90 1.33 0.12
N ASP A 63 14.22 1.31 1.42
CA ASP A 63 13.24 1.49 2.49
C ASP A 63 13.91 2.11 3.73
N PRO A 64 13.25 3.01 4.47
CA PRO A 64 13.80 3.59 5.68
C PRO A 64 13.86 2.62 6.86
N SER A 65 13.08 1.52 6.86
CA SER A 65 12.99 0.56 7.95
C SER A 65 13.92 -0.64 7.76
N PRO A 66 15.02 -0.76 8.55
CA PRO A 66 15.83 -1.97 8.55
C PRO A 66 15.04 -3.22 8.94
N LEU A 67 14.00 -3.07 9.78
CA LEU A 67 13.13 -4.18 10.19
C LEU A 67 12.34 -4.73 9.01
N MET A 68 11.82 -3.87 8.14
CA MET A 68 11.12 -4.29 6.93
C MET A 68 12.06 -4.95 5.94
N LEU A 69 13.24 -4.38 5.73
CA LEU A 69 14.26 -4.96 4.85
C LEU A 69 14.73 -6.33 5.35
N ALA A 70 14.79 -6.55 6.65
CA ALA A 70 15.17 -7.85 7.23
C ALA A 70 14.12 -8.97 7.02
N GLN A 71 12.88 -8.62 6.63
CA GLN A 71 11.81 -9.58 6.34
C GLN A 71 11.77 -10.00 4.86
N ARG A 72 12.64 -9.44 4.02
CA ARG A 72 12.71 -9.78 2.60
C ARG A 72 13.19 -11.23 2.42
N ALA A 73 12.68 -11.88 1.38
CA ALA A 73 13.14 -13.22 1.02
C ALA A 73 14.64 -13.23 0.72
N PRO A 74 15.35 -14.35 0.98
CA PRO A 74 16.80 -14.43 0.75
C PRO A 74 17.22 -14.18 -0.69
N ASP A 75 16.35 -14.43 -1.65
CA ASP A 75 16.53 -14.23 -3.09
C ASP A 75 15.90 -12.93 -3.62
N ALA A 76 15.36 -12.08 -2.72
CA ALA A 76 14.83 -10.78 -3.08
C ALA A 76 15.91 -9.84 -3.63
N ALA A 77 15.49 -8.80 -4.33
CA ALA A 77 16.38 -7.77 -4.86
C ALA A 77 17.27 -7.15 -3.75
N PRO A 78 18.52 -6.75 -4.07
CA PRO A 78 19.37 -6.04 -3.12
C PRO A 78 18.68 -4.76 -2.62
N ALA A 79 18.86 -4.46 -1.33
CA ALA A 79 18.18 -3.38 -0.68
C ALA A 79 19.13 -2.40 0.01
N VAL A 80 18.74 -1.13 0.03
CA VAL A 80 19.47 -0.01 0.64
C VAL A 80 18.56 0.65 1.67
N VAL A 81 19.10 0.99 2.84
CA VAL A 81 18.40 1.81 3.82
C VAL A 81 18.44 3.27 3.36
N GLY A 82 17.29 3.91 3.21
CA GLY A 82 17.18 5.29 2.75
C GLY A 82 15.74 5.78 2.72
N ILE A 83 15.57 7.08 2.49
CA ILE A 83 14.28 7.77 2.39
C ILE A 83 14.00 8.21 0.95
N ALA A 84 12.74 8.38 0.61
CA ALA A 84 12.32 8.78 -0.73
C ALA A 84 12.83 10.17 -1.11
N GLU A 85 12.92 11.05 -0.13
CA GLU A 85 13.30 12.46 -0.29
C GLU A 85 14.81 12.68 -0.54
N ALA A 86 15.64 11.62 -0.44
CA ALA A 86 17.08 11.69 -0.68
C ALA A 86 17.61 10.34 -1.17
N LEU A 87 17.34 10.00 -2.43
CA LEU A 87 17.75 8.73 -3.01
C LEU A 87 19.25 8.69 -3.25
N PRO A 88 19.99 7.67 -2.72
CA PRO A 88 21.44 7.58 -2.82
C PRO A 88 21.91 7.05 -4.19
N PHE A 89 21.25 7.49 -5.27
CA PHE A 89 21.52 7.04 -6.63
C PHE A 89 21.84 8.22 -7.54
N PRO A 90 22.68 8.04 -8.58
CA PRO A 90 22.93 9.07 -9.59
C PRO A 90 21.66 9.39 -10.41
N ASP A 91 21.66 10.55 -11.06
CA ASP A 91 20.63 10.96 -12.02
C ASP A 91 20.52 9.93 -13.15
N GLY A 92 19.29 9.53 -13.50
CA GLY A 92 19.01 8.59 -14.58
C GLY A 92 19.60 7.17 -14.36
N ALA A 93 19.84 6.77 -13.11
CA ALA A 93 20.39 5.46 -12.79
C ALA A 93 19.48 4.29 -13.18
N PHE A 94 18.18 4.53 -13.28
CA PHE A 94 17.15 3.53 -13.55
C PHE A 94 16.34 3.86 -14.79
N ASP A 95 15.71 2.83 -15.35
CA ASP A 95 14.79 2.99 -16.48
C ASP A 95 13.37 3.33 -15.95
N ALA A 96 13.03 2.85 -14.75
CA ALA A 96 11.80 3.20 -14.05
C ALA A 96 11.99 3.26 -12.53
N ALA A 97 11.13 4.04 -11.86
CA ALA A 97 10.94 4.05 -10.42
C ALA A 97 9.53 3.51 -10.09
N LEU A 98 9.46 2.60 -9.14
CA LEU A 98 8.23 2.06 -8.56
C LEU A 98 8.10 2.58 -7.13
N ALA A 99 6.91 3.07 -6.76
CA ALA A 99 6.53 3.35 -5.38
C ALA A 99 5.19 2.66 -5.10
N SER A 100 5.19 1.63 -4.25
CA SER A 100 4.01 0.79 -4.01
C SER A 100 3.52 0.96 -2.57
N LEU A 101 2.32 1.54 -2.40
CA LEU A 101 1.63 1.73 -1.11
C LEU A 101 2.51 2.42 -0.06
N THR A 102 3.26 3.45 -0.46
CA THR A 102 4.30 4.08 0.38
C THR A 102 4.21 5.61 0.49
N LEU A 103 3.53 6.31 -0.45
CA LEU A 103 3.52 7.78 -0.52
C LEU A 103 3.05 8.44 0.79
N HIS A 104 2.09 7.83 1.47
CA HIS A 104 1.53 8.32 2.73
C HIS A 104 2.49 8.24 3.93
N HIS A 105 3.69 7.65 3.72
CA HIS A 105 4.77 7.61 4.71
C HIS A 105 5.86 8.64 4.43
N TRP A 106 5.79 9.37 3.30
CA TRP A 106 6.82 10.35 2.97
C TRP A 106 6.60 11.66 3.74
N ASN A 107 7.67 12.21 4.31
CA ASN A 107 7.56 13.46 5.06
C ASN A 107 7.43 14.68 4.13
N ASP A 108 8.00 14.61 2.94
CA ASP A 108 7.93 15.63 1.90
C ASP A 108 7.65 14.96 0.54
N LEU A 109 6.38 14.94 0.17
CA LEU A 109 5.93 14.36 -1.09
C LEU A 109 6.59 15.00 -2.31
N ALA A 110 6.75 16.34 -2.29
CA ALA A 110 7.34 17.06 -3.41
C ALA A 110 8.82 16.70 -3.60
N ALA A 111 9.57 16.61 -2.50
CA ALA A 111 10.97 16.18 -2.53
C ALA A 111 11.08 14.72 -3.02
N GLY A 112 10.23 13.82 -2.52
CA GLY A 112 10.22 12.42 -2.96
C GLY A 112 9.92 12.28 -4.45
N ILE A 113 8.91 12.99 -4.96
CA ILE A 113 8.58 13.00 -6.39
C ILE A 113 9.74 13.58 -7.23
N ALA A 114 10.39 14.63 -6.75
CA ALA A 114 11.55 15.21 -7.45
C ALA A 114 12.70 14.19 -7.55
N GLU A 115 12.94 13.42 -6.49
CA GLU A 115 13.95 12.36 -6.48
C GLU A 115 13.59 11.21 -7.42
N LEU A 116 12.31 10.76 -7.46
CA LEU A 116 11.89 9.76 -8.45
C LEU A 116 12.15 10.23 -9.87
N ARG A 117 11.81 11.49 -10.18
CA ARG A 117 12.06 12.09 -11.52
C ARG A 117 13.54 12.23 -11.83
N ARG A 118 14.37 12.49 -10.82
CA ARG A 118 15.81 12.61 -10.99
C ARG A 118 16.46 11.29 -11.37
N VAL A 119 16.02 10.19 -10.73
CA VAL A 119 16.67 8.88 -10.91
C VAL A 119 16.09 8.06 -12.05
N ALA A 120 14.86 8.33 -12.52
CA ALA A 120 14.20 7.54 -13.55
C ALA A 120 13.26 8.39 -14.43
N PRO A 121 13.23 8.16 -15.76
CA PRO A 121 12.31 8.86 -16.67
C PRO A 121 10.86 8.34 -16.55
N ARG A 122 10.65 7.05 -16.21
CA ARG A 122 9.34 6.46 -16.01
C ARG A 122 9.07 6.25 -14.54
N ILE A 123 7.91 6.71 -14.07
CA ILE A 123 7.50 6.55 -12.68
C ILE A 123 6.15 5.81 -12.66
N VAL A 124 6.06 4.79 -11.83
CA VAL A 124 4.85 4.04 -11.54
C VAL A 124 4.60 4.12 -10.04
N VAL A 125 3.46 4.68 -9.69
CA VAL A 125 3.00 4.74 -8.29
C VAL A 125 1.76 3.88 -8.16
N PHE A 126 1.78 2.92 -7.24
CA PHE A 126 0.62 2.15 -6.82
C PHE A 126 0.18 2.63 -5.45
N THR A 127 -1.05 3.13 -5.33
CA THR A 127 -1.49 3.79 -4.10
C THR A 127 -3.02 3.70 -3.93
N PHE A 128 -3.54 4.33 -2.87
CA PHE A 128 -4.97 4.43 -2.59
C PHE A 128 -5.52 5.82 -2.91
N ASP A 129 -6.70 5.85 -3.51
CA ASP A 129 -7.58 7.00 -3.51
C ASP A 129 -8.51 6.91 -2.28
N VAL A 130 -8.29 7.78 -1.33
CA VAL A 130 -9.09 7.82 -0.09
C VAL A 130 -10.54 8.29 -0.31
N GLY A 131 -10.88 8.80 -1.49
CA GLY A 131 -12.26 9.11 -1.86
C GLY A 131 -13.12 7.86 -2.16
N THR A 132 -12.49 6.69 -2.34
CA THR A 132 -13.14 5.44 -2.76
C THR A 132 -12.91 4.30 -1.78
N TYR A 133 -13.12 4.54 -0.48
CA TYR A 133 -12.95 3.48 0.53
C TYR A 133 -14.09 2.46 0.52
N PRO A 134 -13.77 1.16 0.75
CA PRO A 134 -14.79 0.13 0.92
C PRO A 134 -15.61 0.34 2.20
N TRP A 135 -16.79 -0.31 2.27
CA TRP A 135 -17.74 -0.24 3.38
C TRP A 135 -17.10 -0.46 4.77
N ILE A 136 -16.06 -1.27 4.89
CA ILE A 136 -15.38 -1.53 6.18
C ILE A 136 -14.81 -0.24 6.79
N ALA A 137 -14.22 0.63 5.96
CA ALA A 137 -13.67 1.91 6.41
C ALA A 137 -14.77 2.97 6.59
N THR A 138 -15.82 2.97 5.74
CA THR A 138 -16.85 4.02 5.80
C THR A 138 -17.93 3.75 6.85
N GLU A 139 -18.25 2.49 7.13
CA GLU A 139 -19.37 2.14 8.03
C GLU A 139 -18.93 1.60 9.37
N TYR A 140 -17.87 0.81 9.43
CA TYR A 140 -17.45 0.16 10.66
C TYR A 140 -16.23 0.82 11.30
N LEU A 141 -15.30 1.34 10.52
CA LEU A 141 -14.04 1.91 10.99
C LEU A 141 -13.76 3.28 10.35
N PRO A 142 -14.70 4.26 10.47
CA PRO A 142 -14.49 5.59 9.88
C PRO A 142 -13.25 6.29 10.44
N GLU A 143 -12.80 5.91 11.64
CA GLU A 143 -11.60 6.41 12.26
C GLU A 143 -10.33 6.10 11.44
N MET A 144 -10.37 5.09 10.56
CA MET A 144 -9.25 4.81 9.64
C MET A 144 -9.06 5.91 8.60
N VAL A 145 -10.13 6.59 8.20
CA VAL A 145 -10.08 7.66 7.20
C VAL A 145 -9.46 8.93 7.79
N ASP A 146 -9.69 9.15 9.09
CA ASP A 146 -9.25 10.35 9.82
C ASP A 146 -7.90 10.17 10.51
N GLN A 147 -7.18 9.07 10.27
CA GLN A 147 -5.91 8.80 10.94
C GLN A 147 -4.83 9.83 10.59
N VAL A 148 -4.32 10.51 11.61
CA VAL A 148 -3.27 11.52 11.49
C VAL A 148 -1.93 10.92 11.04
N ASP A 149 -1.71 9.64 11.35
CA ASP A 149 -0.44 8.93 11.07
C ASP A 149 -0.30 8.50 9.60
N PHE A 150 -1.42 8.47 8.84
CA PHE A 150 -1.42 8.17 7.41
C PHE A 150 -1.85 9.39 6.62
N HIS A 151 -0.88 10.17 6.18
CA HIS A 151 -1.14 11.31 5.32
C HIS A 151 -1.27 10.85 3.86
N PHE A 152 -2.50 10.57 3.43
CA PHE A 152 -2.77 10.22 2.04
C PHE A 152 -2.90 11.50 1.19
N PRO A 153 -1.97 11.74 0.26
CA PRO A 153 -2.12 12.87 -0.64
C PRO A 153 -3.29 12.65 -1.62
N PRO A 154 -4.04 13.71 -1.98
CA PRO A 154 -5.07 13.61 -3.01
C PRO A 154 -4.49 13.08 -4.33
N ILE A 155 -5.17 12.14 -4.97
CA ILE A 155 -4.67 11.46 -6.16
C ILE A 155 -4.46 12.40 -7.34
N ASP A 156 -5.34 13.37 -7.52
CA ASP A 156 -5.26 14.39 -8.56
C ASP A 156 -4.03 15.32 -8.37
N GLU A 157 -3.67 15.65 -7.14
CA GLU A 157 -2.44 16.40 -6.85
C GLU A 157 -1.20 15.58 -7.21
N VAL A 158 -1.14 14.32 -6.79
CA VAL A 158 -0.02 13.42 -7.13
C VAL A 158 0.09 13.23 -8.64
N ALA A 159 -1.04 13.02 -9.32
CA ALA A 159 -1.11 12.88 -10.76
C ALA A 159 -0.62 14.14 -11.50
N ALA A 160 -1.01 15.32 -11.02
CA ALA A 160 -0.54 16.60 -11.56
C ALA A 160 0.97 16.80 -11.35
N MET A 161 1.48 16.50 -10.14
CA MET A 161 2.90 16.58 -9.83
C MET A 161 3.75 15.61 -10.68
N LEU A 162 3.20 14.46 -11.03
CA LEU A 162 3.86 13.43 -11.85
C LEU A 162 3.60 13.58 -13.34
N ASP A 163 2.74 14.47 -13.81
CA ASP A 163 2.21 14.45 -15.17
C ASP A 163 1.80 13.02 -15.59
N ALA A 164 1.01 12.38 -14.73
CA ALA A 164 0.65 10.98 -14.83
C ALA A 164 -0.80 10.78 -15.24
N THR A 165 -1.09 9.64 -15.87
CA THR A 165 -2.44 9.09 -15.98
C THR A 165 -2.79 8.32 -14.71
N VAL A 166 -4.07 8.33 -14.31
CA VAL A 166 -4.58 7.54 -13.20
C VAL A 166 -5.40 6.39 -13.76
N GLU A 167 -5.09 5.18 -13.35
CA GLU A 167 -5.77 3.96 -13.75
C GLU A 167 -6.29 3.24 -12.49
N VAL A 168 -7.58 2.91 -12.46
CA VAL A 168 -8.16 2.12 -11.36
C VAL A 168 -7.62 0.70 -11.43
N VAL A 169 -7.24 0.16 -10.29
CA VAL A 169 -6.84 -1.25 -10.12
C VAL A 169 -7.95 -1.98 -9.38
N PRO A 170 -8.85 -2.66 -10.08
CA PRO A 170 -9.92 -3.38 -9.42
C PRO A 170 -9.36 -4.54 -8.60
N VAL A 171 -9.96 -4.77 -7.44
CA VAL A 171 -9.53 -5.81 -6.49
C VAL A 171 -10.41 -7.03 -6.65
N PRO A 172 -9.83 -8.19 -6.98
CA PRO A 172 -10.58 -9.45 -7.09
C PRO A 172 -11.23 -9.85 -5.75
N ASN A 173 -12.40 -10.49 -5.80
CA ASN A 173 -13.11 -10.94 -4.60
C ASN A 173 -12.29 -11.94 -3.77
N ASP A 174 -11.53 -12.80 -4.45
CA ASP A 174 -10.63 -13.77 -3.84
C ASP A 174 -9.18 -13.27 -3.72
N CYS A 175 -8.99 -11.94 -3.65
CA CYS A 175 -7.66 -11.30 -3.51
C CYS A 175 -6.83 -11.97 -2.42
N THR A 176 -5.56 -12.24 -2.73
CA THR A 176 -4.62 -12.93 -1.83
C THR A 176 -3.81 -11.98 -0.97
N ASP A 177 -3.73 -10.69 -1.33
CA ASP A 177 -3.06 -9.69 -0.48
C ASP A 177 -3.96 -9.27 0.69
N GLY A 178 -3.38 -9.13 1.88
CA GLY A 178 -4.10 -8.85 3.13
C GLY A 178 -4.26 -7.37 3.47
N PHE A 179 -4.33 -6.46 2.50
CA PHE A 179 -4.63 -5.05 2.80
C PHE A 179 -6.12 -4.85 3.17
N THR A 180 -6.44 -3.74 3.81
CA THR A 180 -7.77 -3.49 4.38
C THR A 180 -8.92 -3.64 3.36
N GLY A 181 -8.76 -3.20 2.13
CA GLY A 181 -9.80 -3.31 1.09
C GLY A 181 -9.91 -4.68 0.42
N ALA A 182 -9.05 -5.65 0.73
CA ALA A 182 -8.99 -6.93 0.02
C ALA A 182 -10.18 -7.87 0.28
N TYR A 183 -10.89 -7.66 1.36
CA TYR A 183 -11.98 -8.54 1.79
C TYR A 183 -13.38 -7.93 1.61
N TRP A 184 -13.52 -7.03 0.64
CA TRP A 184 -14.73 -6.27 0.37
C TRP A 184 -15.99 -7.13 0.16
N GLY A 185 -15.85 -8.33 -0.43
CA GLY A 185 -16.92 -9.32 -0.66
C GLY A 185 -16.94 -10.47 0.36
N ARG A 186 -16.01 -10.48 1.32
CA ARG A 186 -15.80 -11.55 2.31
C ARG A 186 -15.76 -10.98 3.74
N PRO A 187 -16.85 -10.39 4.22
CA PRO A 187 -16.88 -9.65 5.49
C PRO A 187 -16.46 -10.48 6.70
N GLU A 188 -16.69 -11.79 6.70
CA GLU A 188 -16.32 -12.70 7.77
C GLU A 188 -14.81 -12.71 8.04
N ALA A 189 -14.00 -12.44 7.02
CA ALA A 189 -12.54 -12.40 7.15
C ALA A 189 -12.05 -11.31 8.13
N TYR A 190 -12.78 -10.19 8.23
CA TYR A 190 -12.42 -9.13 9.20
C TYR A 190 -12.60 -9.55 10.65
N LEU A 191 -13.39 -10.60 10.94
CA LEU A 191 -13.58 -11.11 12.30
C LEU A 191 -12.35 -11.88 12.81
N ASP A 192 -11.49 -12.35 11.90
CA ASP A 192 -10.26 -13.07 12.24
C ASP A 192 -9.15 -12.07 12.63
N PRO A 193 -8.64 -12.10 13.88
CA PRO A 193 -7.57 -11.22 14.32
C PRO A 193 -6.26 -11.44 13.54
N ASP A 194 -5.98 -12.65 13.06
CA ASP A 194 -4.76 -12.93 12.28
C ASP A 194 -4.83 -12.25 10.90
N VAL A 195 -6.02 -12.17 10.30
CA VAL A 195 -6.26 -11.41 9.07
C VAL A 195 -6.07 -9.92 9.31
N ARG A 196 -6.64 -9.39 10.40
CA ARG A 196 -6.51 -7.97 10.76
C ARG A 196 -5.06 -7.55 11.07
N ALA A 197 -4.23 -8.47 11.54
CA ALA A 197 -2.82 -8.20 11.83
C ALA A 197 -2.01 -7.73 10.61
N GLY A 198 -2.44 -8.06 9.39
CA GLY A 198 -1.85 -7.60 8.14
C GLY A 198 -2.30 -6.21 7.69
N MET A 199 -3.30 -5.63 8.34
CA MET A 199 -3.92 -4.36 7.96
C MET A 199 -3.33 -3.22 8.78
N SER A 200 -2.30 -2.54 8.25
CA SER A 200 -1.58 -1.48 8.97
C SER A 200 -2.49 -0.38 9.52
N GLY A 201 -3.51 0.03 8.77
CA GLY A 201 -4.48 1.02 9.23
C GLY A 201 -5.27 0.60 10.48
N MET A 202 -5.51 -0.71 10.67
CA MET A 202 -6.14 -1.21 11.91
C MET A 202 -5.14 -1.33 13.07
N GLN A 203 -3.85 -1.54 12.78
CA GLN A 203 -2.83 -1.67 13.83
C GLN A 203 -2.52 -0.36 14.54
N THR A 204 -2.85 0.78 13.93
CA THR A 204 -2.65 2.12 14.52
C THR A 204 -3.85 2.62 15.33
N LEU A 205 -4.99 1.92 15.28
CA LEU A 205 -6.18 2.23 16.05
C LEU A 205 -6.16 1.56 17.44
N ASP A 206 -6.96 2.11 18.36
CA ASP A 206 -7.21 1.49 19.64
C ASP A 206 -7.82 0.09 19.49
N GLN A 207 -7.21 -0.92 20.10
CA GLN A 207 -7.63 -2.32 19.94
C GLN A 207 -9.01 -2.61 20.54
N GLN A 208 -9.40 -1.89 21.60
CA GLN A 208 -10.76 -2.04 22.17
C GLN A 208 -11.81 -1.47 21.21
N LEU A 209 -11.48 -0.39 20.52
CA LEU A 209 -12.33 0.14 19.46
C LEU A 209 -12.49 -0.88 18.32
N ILE A 210 -11.39 -1.45 17.83
CA ILE A 210 -11.43 -2.49 16.79
C ILE A 210 -12.34 -3.65 17.21
N GLU A 211 -12.13 -4.23 18.40
CA GLU A 211 -12.97 -5.35 18.85
C GLU A 211 -14.45 -4.97 18.93
N SER A 212 -14.77 -3.79 19.46
CA SER A 212 -16.16 -3.29 19.50
C SER A 212 -16.79 -3.16 18.11
N ARG A 213 -16.00 -2.72 17.10
CA ARG A 213 -16.47 -2.60 15.72
C ARG A 213 -16.65 -3.97 15.06
N MET A 214 -15.77 -4.93 15.37
CA MET A 214 -15.87 -6.30 14.88
C MET A 214 -17.05 -7.04 15.52
N ASP A 215 -17.36 -6.82 16.80
CA ASP A 215 -18.57 -7.33 17.45
C ASP A 215 -19.83 -6.82 16.74
N ARG A 216 -19.85 -5.54 16.36
CA ARG A 216 -20.95 -4.96 15.57
C ARG A 216 -21.06 -5.64 14.19
N LEU A 217 -19.95 -5.83 13.48
CA LEU A 217 -19.94 -6.53 12.19
C LEU A 217 -20.45 -7.96 12.34
N ALA A 218 -20.00 -8.69 13.37
CA ALA A 218 -20.45 -10.05 13.65
C ALA A 218 -21.97 -10.10 13.91
N ALA A 219 -22.52 -9.15 14.65
CA ALA A 219 -23.97 -9.05 14.90
C ALA A 219 -24.74 -8.73 13.60
N ASP A 220 -24.25 -7.83 12.76
CA ASP A 220 -24.87 -7.50 11.48
C ASP A 220 -24.84 -8.69 10.50
N LEU A 221 -23.76 -9.47 10.49
CA LEU A 221 -23.68 -10.71 9.71
C LEU A 221 -24.66 -11.76 10.22
N ALA A 222 -24.72 -11.97 11.54
CA ALA A 222 -25.61 -12.96 12.16
C ALA A 222 -27.10 -12.65 11.95
N SER A 223 -27.45 -11.36 11.92
CA SER A 223 -28.84 -10.90 11.68
C SER A 223 -29.23 -10.83 10.21
N GLY A 224 -28.26 -10.89 9.28
CA GLY A 224 -28.47 -10.63 7.85
C GLY A 224 -28.46 -9.15 7.47
N ALA A 225 -28.27 -8.23 8.42
CA ALA A 225 -28.30 -6.79 8.16
C ALA A 225 -27.14 -6.33 7.26
N TRP A 226 -25.99 -6.99 7.31
CA TRP A 226 -24.89 -6.74 6.37
C TRP A 226 -25.30 -7.18 4.96
N ASP A 227 -25.86 -8.37 4.80
CA ASP A 227 -26.28 -8.91 3.50
C ASP A 227 -27.43 -8.11 2.88
N GLU A 228 -28.33 -7.55 3.67
CA GLU A 228 -29.37 -6.63 3.18
C GLU A 228 -28.76 -5.39 2.51
N ARG A 229 -27.66 -4.84 3.04
CA ARG A 229 -26.96 -3.65 2.49
C ARG A 229 -25.97 -4.00 1.40
N HIS A 230 -25.18 -5.03 1.60
CA HIS A 230 -23.97 -5.32 0.83
C HIS A 230 -23.94 -6.72 0.20
N GLY A 231 -24.97 -7.57 0.38
CA GLY A 231 -24.97 -8.93 -0.12
C GLY A 231 -24.70 -9.05 -1.62
N HIS A 232 -25.10 -8.03 -2.40
CA HIS A 232 -24.80 -7.94 -3.84
C HIS A 232 -23.30 -7.90 -4.17
N LEU A 233 -22.43 -7.60 -3.20
CA LEU A 233 -20.99 -7.60 -3.37
C LEU A 233 -20.42 -9.02 -3.41
N ARG A 234 -21.06 -9.99 -2.76
CA ARG A 234 -20.59 -11.38 -2.71
C ARG A 234 -20.48 -12.05 -4.08
N ASP A 235 -21.36 -11.63 -4.99
CA ASP A 235 -21.48 -12.20 -6.35
C ASP A 235 -20.64 -11.44 -7.39
N ARG A 236 -19.88 -10.42 -6.98
CA ARG A 236 -19.01 -9.68 -7.91
C ARG A 236 -17.64 -10.33 -7.97
N ASP A 237 -17.05 -10.36 -9.16
CA ASP A 237 -15.70 -10.88 -9.38
C ASP A 237 -14.63 -9.92 -8.89
N GLU A 238 -14.87 -8.61 -9.04
CA GLU A 238 -13.94 -7.54 -8.68
C GLU A 238 -14.65 -6.24 -8.27
N LEU A 239 -13.99 -5.40 -7.51
CA LEU A 239 -14.49 -4.10 -7.07
C LEU A 239 -13.39 -3.05 -7.07
N ASP A 240 -13.75 -1.83 -7.46
CA ASP A 240 -12.94 -0.65 -7.16
C ASP A 240 -13.06 -0.34 -5.65
N VAL A 241 -11.95 -0.43 -4.95
CA VAL A 241 -11.82 -0.13 -3.52
C VAL A 241 -10.85 1.03 -3.27
N GLY A 242 -10.59 1.82 -4.30
CA GLY A 242 -9.69 2.96 -4.26
C GLY A 242 -8.23 2.64 -4.62
N LEU A 243 -7.90 1.41 -5.04
CA LEU A 243 -6.56 1.14 -5.54
C LEU A 243 -6.37 1.74 -6.94
N CYS A 244 -5.27 2.43 -7.15
CA CYS A 244 -4.96 3.03 -8.43
C CYS A 244 -3.45 2.97 -8.76
N LEU A 245 -3.16 3.02 -10.05
CA LEU A 245 -1.85 3.23 -10.63
C LEU A 245 -1.76 4.63 -11.22
N LEU A 246 -0.70 5.35 -10.86
CA LEU A 246 -0.31 6.59 -11.53
C LEU A 246 0.93 6.28 -12.38
N VAL A 247 0.85 6.54 -13.67
CA VAL A 247 1.91 6.22 -14.63
C VAL A 247 2.28 7.49 -15.39
N THR A 248 3.56 7.91 -15.32
CA THR A 248 4.04 9.07 -16.09
C THR A 248 3.88 8.83 -17.59
N ARG A 249 3.51 9.90 -18.30
CA ARG A 249 3.31 9.91 -19.76
C ARG A 249 4.60 9.78 -20.54
#